data_31eb9f9b0848b910e2379b3c9ded9189
#
_entry.id   31eb9f9b0848b910e2379b3c9ded9189
#
_cell.length_a   1.000
_cell.length_b   1.000
_cell.length_c   1.000
_cell.angle_alpha   90.00
_cell.angle_beta   90.00
_cell.angle_gamma   90.00
#
_symmetry.space_group_name_H-M   'P 1'
#
loop_
_entity.id
_entity.type
_entity.pdbx_description
1 polymer ?
#
loop_
_entity_poly.entity_id
_entity_poly.type
_entity_poly.pdbx_seq_one_letter_code
_entity_poly.pdbx_strand_id
1 'polypeptide(L)'
;MTDFELSPEVVRRYHEVIEELGPEKLKEMLQRMYEIRSFELRAEKLYSLGKVHGTMHLSVGQEATSVGASYGMKKGDYLLNHHRGHGHCMAWGASIDRMMAEFLGRETGYCRGRGGSMHIADVDNNNLGANGIVAGGVPIAVGVGLSIKMRKTDQVCLVIFGDGAANEGAVHESMNMASIWDLPVVYLCENNQYAMSMPMPKAFN
;
A
#
# COMPACT_ATOMS: atom_id res chain seq x y z
N MET A 1 -17.79 18.17 -7.64
CA MET A 1 -16.33 17.96 -7.80
C MET A 1 -15.70 19.31 -7.58
N THR A 2 -15.02 19.52 -6.50
CA THR A 2 -14.20 20.73 -6.32
C THR A 2 -13.00 20.57 -7.22
N ASP A 3 -12.82 21.48 -8.18
CA ASP A 3 -11.61 21.54 -9.01
C ASP A 3 -10.41 21.73 -8.06
N PHE A 4 -9.66 20.67 -7.86
CA PHE A 4 -8.45 20.71 -7.04
C PHE A 4 -7.34 21.26 -7.93
N GLU A 5 -7.15 22.55 -7.91
CA GLU A 5 -6.01 23.19 -8.56
C GLU A 5 -4.75 22.90 -7.76
N LEU A 6 -3.79 22.24 -8.39
CA LEU A 6 -2.46 22.04 -7.81
C LEU A 6 -1.74 23.38 -7.68
N SER A 7 -1.03 23.59 -6.58
CA SER A 7 -0.21 24.79 -6.43
C SER A 7 0.92 24.83 -7.49
N PRO A 8 1.36 26.02 -7.93
CA PRO A 8 2.45 26.14 -8.90
C PRO A 8 3.74 25.42 -8.49
N GLU A 9 4.01 25.31 -7.18
CA GLU A 9 5.16 24.60 -6.64
C GLU A 9 5.03 23.08 -6.86
N VAL A 10 3.84 22.52 -6.62
CA VAL A 10 3.55 21.09 -6.87
C VAL A 10 3.67 20.79 -8.37
N VAL A 11 3.14 21.65 -9.25
CA VAL A 11 3.25 21.49 -10.70
C VAL A 11 4.72 21.52 -11.15
N ARG A 12 5.52 22.44 -10.63
CA ARG A 12 6.96 22.51 -10.92
C ARG A 12 7.65 21.22 -10.50
N ARG A 13 7.44 20.77 -9.25
CA ARG A 13 8.04 19.54 -8.74
C ARG A 13 7.62 18.32 -9.55
N TYR A 14 6.40 18.29 -10.03
CA TYR A 14 5.89 17.24 -10.91
C TYR A 14 6.70 17.16 -12.22
N HIS A 15 6.98 18.30 -12.87
CA HIS A 15 7.80 18.33 -14.08
C HIS A 15 9.24 17.89 -13.82
N GLU A 16 9.85 18.35 -12.73
CA GLU A 16 11.20 17.92 -12.34
C GLU A 16 11.28 16.40 -12.17
N VAL A 17 10.32 15.78 -11.47
CA VAL A 17 10.29 14.33 -11.27
C VAL A 17 10.09 13.56 -12.58
N ILE A 18 9.26 14.07 -13.51
CA ILE A 18 9.09 13.46 -14.83
C ILE A 18 10.42 13.47 -15.61
N GLU A 19 11.15 14.57 -15.57
CA GLU A 19 12.46 14.68 -16.22
C GLU A 19 13.50 13.77 -15.55
N GLU A 20 13.54 13.70 -14.22
CA GLU A 20 14.42 12.81 -13.45
C GLU A 20 14.19 11.33 -13.76
N LEU A 21 12.92 10.88 -13.85
CA LEU A 21 12.58 9.49 -14.11
C LEU A 21 12.85 9.08 -15.56
N GLY A 22 12.64 9.98 -16.50
CA GLY A 22 12.76 9.71 -17.90
C GLY A 22 11.68 8.80 -18.51
N PRO A 23 11.59 8.73 -19.86
CA PRO A 23 10.47 8.09 -20.54
C PRO A 23 10.38 6.58 -20.33
N GLU A 24 11.50 5.89 -20.21
CA GLU A 24 11.49 4.42 -20.07
C GLU A 24 10.97 4.01 -18.68
N LYS A 25 11.37 4.73 -17.64
CA LYS A 25 10.87 4.50 -16.28
C LYS A 25 9.38 4.80 -16.16
N LEU A 26 8.93 5.88 -16.79
CA LEU A 26 7.51 6.23 -16.84
C LEU A 26 6.67 5.18 -17.58
N LYS A 27 7.18 4.60 -18.66
CA LYS A 27 6.52 3.49 -19.37
C LYS A 27 6.42 2.24 -18.48
N GLU A 28 7.51 1.90 -17.76
CA GLU A 28 7.53 0.78 -16.82
C GLU A 28 6.48 0.97 -15.71
N MET A 29 6.41 2.18 -15.14
CA MET A 29 5.42 2.53 -14.13
C MET A 29 3.99 2.41 -14.69
N LEU A 30 3.74 2.93 -15.88
CA LEU A 30 2.44 2.83 -16.54
C LEU A 30 2.06 1.38 -16.83
N GLN A 31 3.00 0.57 -17.33
CA GLN A 31 2.78 -0.86 -17.54
C GLN A 31 2.39 -1.55 -16.22
N ARG A 32 3.09 -1.25 -15.13
CA ARG A 32 2.74 -1.81 -13.80
C ARG A 32 1.35 -1.39 -13.35
N MET A 33 0.93 -0.17 -13.61
CA MET A 33 -0.45 0.29 -13.32
C MET A 33 -1.48 -0.51 -14.12
N TYR A 34 -1.23 -0.82 -15.40
CA TYR A 34 -2.10 -1.67 -16.21
C TYR A 34 -2.15 -3.12 -15.73
N GLU A 35 -1.03 -3.66 -15.29
CA GLU A 35 -0.97 -5.01 -14.70
C GLU A 35 -1.83 -5.08 -13.42
N ILE A 36 -1.72 -4.09 -12.54
CA ILE A 36 -2.53 -3.98 -11.32
C ILE A 36 -4.01 -3.90 -11.69
N ARG A 37 -4.40 -3.01 -12.60
CA ARG A 37 -5.78 -2.88 -13.06
C ARG A 37 -6.32 -4.19 -13.60
N SER A 38 -5.55 -4.88 -14.43
CA SER A 38 -5.95 -6.15 -15.05
C SER A 38 -6.12 -7.26 -14.01
N PHE A 39 -5.24 -7.31 -13.01
CA PHE A 39 -5.33 -8.24 -11.88
C PHE A 39 -6.60 -7.99 -11.07
N GLU A 40 -6.87 -6.74 -10.69
CA GLU A 40 -8.03 -6.36 -9.90
C GLU A 40 -9.36 -6.71 -10.60
N LEU A 41 -9.49 -6.38 -11.88
CA LEU A 41 -10.68 -6.73 -12.67
C LEU A 41 -10.85 -8.25 -12.82
N ARG A 42 -9.75 -8.99 -12.89
CA ARG A 42 -9.80 -10.45 -12.92
C ARG A 42 -10.21 -11.01 -11.56
N ALA A 43 -9.69 -10.47 -10.48
CA ALA A 43 -10.05 -10.83 -9.11
C ALA A 43 -11.54 -10.57 -8.84
N GLU A 44 -12.05 -9.42 -9.25
CA GLU A 44 -13.48 -9.08 -9.16
C GLU A 44 -14.36 -10.11 -9.88
N LYS A 45 -13.99 -10.47 -11.11
CA LYS A 45 -14.71 -11.49 -11.87
C LYS A 45 -14.68 -12.86 -11.18
N LEU A 46 -13.56 -13.26 -10.60
CA LEU A 46 -13.46 -14.53 -9.89
C LEU A 46 -14.27 -14.52 -8.59
N TYR A 47 -14.31 -13.38 -7.91
CA TYR A 47 -15.12 -13.16 -6.73
C TYR A 47 -16.62 -13.27 -7.05
N SER A 48 -17.08 -12.62 -8.11
CA SER A 48 -18.49 -12.69 -8.56
C SER A 48 -18.93 -14.09 -8.99
N LEU A 49 -17.97 -14.95 -9.39
CA LEU A 49 -18.19 -16.37 -9.69
C LEU A 49 -18.11 -17.29 -8.45
N GLY A 50 -17.97 -16.71 -7.24
CA GLY A 50 -17.85 -17.46 -5.99
C GLY A 50 -16.56 -18.28 -5.85
N LYS A 51 -15.51 -17.97 -6.61
CA LYS A 51 -14.22 -18.68 -6.57
C LYS A 51 -13.23 -18.11 -5.56
N VAL A 52 -13.44 -16.88 -5.13
CA VAL A 52 -12.66 -16.21 -4.08
C VAL A 52 -13.53 -16.12 -2.85
N HIS A 53 -13.02 -16.57 -1.72
CA HIS A 53 -13.75 -16.60 -0.45
C HIS A 53 -13.29 -15.48 0.48
N GLY A 54 -14.16 -15.10 1.40
CA GLY A 54 -13.90 -14.02 2.35
C GLY A 54 -14.19 -12.64 1.77
N THR A 55 -13.78 -11.61 2.50
CA THR A 55 -13.95 -10.22 2.09
C THR A 55 -12.82 -9.82 1.13
N MET A 56 -13.17 -9.12 0.06
CA MET A 56 -12.22 -8.60 -0.91
C MET A 56 -12.46 -7.10 -1.12
N HIS A 57 -11.39 -6.32 -1.08
CA HIS A 57 -11.41 -4.89 -1.35
C HIS A 57 -10.48 -4.58 -2.53
N LEU A 58 -11.06 -4.14 -3.63
CA LEU A 58 -10.31 -3.81 -4.85
C LEU A 58 -9.56 -2.47 -4.69
N SER A 59 -8.40 -2.36 -5.29
CA SER A 59 -7.61 -1.13 -5.40
C SER A 59 -7.74 -0.44 -6.77
N VAL A 60 -8.81 -0.75 -7.50
CA VAL A 60 -9.14 -0.09 -8.77
C VAL A 60 -9.24 1.42 -8.59
N GLY A 61 -8.46 2.19 -9.36
CA GLY A 61 -8.37 3.65 -9.25
C GLY A 61 -7.23 4.14 -8.34
N GLN A 62 -6.51 3.25 -7.65
CA GLN A 62 -5.40 3.58 -6.74
C GLN A 62 -4.04 3.07 -7.27
N GLU A 63 -3.96 2.68 -8.54
CA GLU A 63 -2.76 2.11 -9.15
C GLU A 63 -1.57 3.08 -9.10
N ALA A 64 -1.84 4.37 -9.35
CA ALA A 64 -0.80 5.40 -9.34
C ALA A 64 -0.17 5.58 -7.96
N THR A 65 -0.98 5.52 -6.88
CA THR A 65 -0.47 5.58 -5.51
C THR A 65 0.42 4.38 -5.21
N SER A 66 -0.04 3.19 -5.58
CA SER A 66 0.70 1.95 -5.36
C SER A 66 2.05 1.96 -6.08
N VAL A 67 2.06 2.32 -7.36
CA VAL A 67 3.28 2.35 -8.18
C VAL A 67 4.19 3.48 -7.75
N GLY A 68 3.68 4.71 -7.60
CA GLY A 68 4.47 5.86 -7.22
C GLY A 68 5.17 5.69 -5.86
N ALA A 69 4.44 5.19 -4.85
CA ALA A 69 5.01 4.92 -3.54
C ALA A 69 6.13 3.87 -3.59
N SER A 70 5.90 2.75 -4.29
CA SER A 70 6.88 1.68 -4.39
C SER A 70 8.13 2.08 -5.16
N TYR A 71 7.99 2.89 -6.22
CA TYR A 71 9.12 3.37 -7.01
C TYR A 71 9.94 4.47 -6.31
N GLY A 72 9.37 5.13 -5.30
CA GLY A 72 10.09 6.04 -4.41
C GLY A 72 10.93 5.34 -3.35
N MET A 73 10.77 4.03 -3.16
CA MET A 73 11.47 3.23 -2.16
C MET A 73 12.68 2.51 -2.77
N LYS A 74 13.62 2.11 -1.93
CA LYS A 74 14.82 1.35 -2.34
C LYS A 74 14.59 -0.14 -2.15
N LYS A 75 15.29 -0.94 -2.96
CA LYS A 75 15.34 -2.38 -2.73
C LYS A 75 15.94 -2.67 -1.35
N GLY A 76 15.22 -3.42 -0.55
CA GLY A 76 15.62 -3.75 0.82
C GLY A 76 14.86 -2.98 1.90
N ASP A 77 14.14 -1.91 1.55
CA ASP A 77 13.20 -1.26 2.45
C ASP A 77 12.05 -2.20 2.83
N TYR A 78 11.26 -1.80 3.82
CA TYR A 78 10.12 -2.59 4.31
C TYR A 78 8.79 -1.98 3.90
N LEU A 79 7.82 -2.85 3.61
CA LEU A 79 6.44 -2.48 3.31
C LEU A 79 5.49 -3.08 4.35
N LEU A 80 4.57 -2.27 4.85
CA LEU A 80 3.39 -2.69 5.60
C LEU A 80 2.13 -2.14 4.93
N ASN A 81 1.18 -3.02 4.71
CA ASN A 81 -0.04 -2.74 3.96
C ASN A 81 -1.30 -2.80 4.80
N HIS A 82 -2.38 -2.30 4.24
CA HIS A 82 -3.74 -2.46 4.73
C HIS A 82 -4.53 -3.49 3.89
N HIS A 83 -5.82 -3.63 4.20
CA HIS A 83 -6.75 -4.58 3.57
C HIS A 83 -6.94 -4.43 2.05
N ARG A 84 -6.52 -3.30 1.44
CA ARG A 84 -6.59 -2.98 0.01
C ARG A 84 -5.18 -2.98 -0.64
N GLY A 85 -4.33 -3.87 -0.17
CA GLY A 85 -2.90 -3.84 -0.46
C GLY A 85 -2.45 -4.51 -1.77
N HIS A 86 -3.35 -4.95 -2.66
CA HIS A 86 -2.99 -5.74 -3.84
C HIS A 86 -2.05 -4.98 -4.78
N GLY A 87 -2.42 -3.73 -5.13
CA GLY A 87 -1.60 -2.89 -5.98
C GLY A 87 -0.22 -2.64 -5.39
N HIS A 88 -0.14 -2.39 -4.08
CA HIS A 88 1.14 -2.19 -3.39
C HIS A 88 2.00 -3.46 -3.40
N CYS A 89 1.41 -4.64 -3.13
CA CYS A 89 2.13 -5.91 -3.22
C CYS A 89 2.72 -6.12 -4.62
N MET A 90 1.92 -5.89 -5.67
CA MET A 90 2.35 -6.03 -7.06
C MET A 90 3.44 -5.02 -7.42
N ALA A 91 3.26 -3.76 -7.05
CA ALA A 91 4.25 -2.71 -7.31
C ALA A 91 5.57 -2.98 -6.56
N TRP A 92 5.50 -3.60 -5.39
CA TRP A 92 6.66 -4.02 -4.60
C TRP A 92 7.39 -5.25 -5.16
N GLY A 93 6.81 -5.92 -6.18
CA GLY A 93 7.43 -7.04 -6.88
C GLY A 93 6.81 -8.40 -6.57
N ALA A 94 5.66 -8.46 -5.92
CA ALA A 94 4.98 -9.73 -5.67
C ALA A 94 4.57 -10.42 -6.98
N SER A 95 4.72 -11.75 -7.03
CA SER A 95 4.30 -12.58 -8.16
C SER A 95 2.77 -12.61 -8.30
N ILE A 96 2.29 -12.23 -9.47
CA ILE A 96 0.86 -12.23 -9.81
C ILE A 96 0.25 -13.63 -9.64
N ASP A 97 0.97 -14.67 -10.05
CA ASP A 97 0.51 -16.05 -9.95
C ASP A 97 0.33 -16.50 -8.49
N ARG A 98 1.30 -16.16 -7.62
CA ARG A 98 1.22 -16.47 -6.19
C ARG A 98 0.13 -15.67 -5.49
N MET A 99 -0.08 -14.41 -5.88
CA MET A 99 -1.18 -13.60 -5.37
C MET A 99 -2.54 -14.18 -5.78
N MET A 100 -2.70 -14.56 -7.04
CA MET A 100 -3.93 -15.18 -7.52
C MET A 100 -4.17 -16.55 -6.87
N ALA A 101 -3.12 -17.34 -6.66
CA ALA A 101 -3.19 -18.60 -5.92
C ALA A 101 -3.67 -18.38 -4.48
N GLU A 102 -3.20 -17.33 -3.80
CA GLU A 102 -3.66 -16.96 -2.46
C GLU A 102 -5.16 -16.64 -2.44
N PHE A 103 -5.64 -15.83 -3.41
CA PHE A 103 -7.06 -15.49 -3.53
C PHE A 103 -7.96 -16.72 -3.73
N LEU A 104 -7.44 -17.70 -4.46
CA LEU A 104 -8.14 -18.96 -4.73
C LEU A 104 -7.96 -20.02 -3.64
N GLY A 105 -7.35 -19.68 -2.50
CA GLY A 105 -7.14 -20.58 -1.38
C GLY A 105 -6.16 -21.73 -1.69
N ARG A 106 -5.17 -21.50 -2.57
CA ARG A 106 -4.20 -22.51 -2.98
C ARG A 106 -2.95 -22.47 -2.11
N GLU A 107 -2.38 -23.66 -1.85
CA GLU A 107 -1.15 -23.81 -1.05
C GLU A 107 0.05 -23.09 -1.68
N THR A 108 0.06 -22.90 -2.99
CA THR A 108 1.10 -22.16 -3.71
C THR A 108 1.02 -20.63 -3.54
N GLY A 109 -0.01 -20.11 -2.87
CA GLY A 109 -0.14 -18.70 -2.51
C GLY A 109 0.88 -18.27 -1.47
N TYR A 110 1.02 -16.96 -1.28
CA TYR A 110 1.98 -16.35 -0.35
C TYR A 110 1.78 -16.80 1.10
N CYS A 111 0.53 -16.92 1.54
CA CYS A 111 0.14 -17.37 2.88
C CYS A 111 -0.47 -18.79 2.84
N ARG A 112 -0.12 -19.59 1.84
CA ARG A 112 -0.62 -20.96 1.61
C ARG A 112 -2.14 -21.02 1.49
N GLY A 113 -2.74 -20.00 0.88
CA GLY A 113 -4.18 -19.88 0.69
C GLY A 113 -4.99 -19.61 1.97
N ARG A 114 -4.33 -19.21 3.06
CA ARG A 114 -4.99 -18.96 4.36
C ARG A 114 -5.26 -17.49 4.65
N GLY A 115 -4.51 -16.61 4.01
CA GLY A 115 -4.63 -15.16 4.20
C GLY A 115 -5.70 -14.51 3.33
N GLY A 116 -5.92 -15.05 2.13
CA GLY A 116 -6.82 -14.47 1.15
C GLY A 116 -6.39 -13.08 0.70
N SER A 117 -7.36 -12.28 0.25
CA SER A 117 -7.15 -10.94 -0.30
C SER A 117 -6.48 -9.95 0.68
N MET A 118 -6.85 -10.00 1.96
CA MET A 118 -6.48 -8.95 2.93
C MET A 118 -5.19 -9.21 3.72
N HIS A 119 -4.52 -10.35 3.52
CA HIS A 119 -3.39 -10.76 4.39
C HIS A 119 -2.20 -11.30 3.59
N ILE A 120 -1.95 -10.73 2.40
CA ILE A 120 -0.78 -11.12 1.60
C ILE A 120 0.48 -10.58 2.25
N ALA A 121 1.46 -11.47 2.46
CA ALA A 121 2.78 -11.13 2.94
C ALA A 121 3.85 -11.80 2.05
N ASP A 122 4.88 -11.07 1.66
CA ASP A 122 6.04 -11.55 0.90
C ASP A 122 7.30 -11.15 1.64
N VAL A 123 7.56 -11.86 2.74
CA VAL A 123 8.66 -11.53 3.67
C VAL A 123 10.02 -11.64 3.04
N ASP A 124 10.18 -12.47 2.01
CA ASP A 124 11.43 -12.60 1.26
C ASP A 124 11.79 -11.32 0.50
N ASN A 125 10.76 -10.50 0.18
CA ASN A 125 10.90 -9.17 -0.43
C ASN A 125 10.62 -8.04 0.57
N ASN A 126 10.72 -8.29 1.88
CA ASN A 126 10.45 -7.30 2.93
C ASN A 126 9.02 -6.70 2.91
N ASN A 127 8.07 -7.32 2.22
CA ASN A 127 6.66 -7.00 2.37
C ASN A 127 6.12 -7.77 3.57
N LEU A 128 6.05 -7.10 4.73
CA LEU A 128 5.71 -7.70 6.02
C LEU A 128 4.22 -8.03 6.14
N GLY A 129 3.44 -7.64 5.17
CA GLY A 129 2.08 -8.09 4.99
C GLY A 129 1.02 -7.01 5.03
N ALA A 130 -0.15 -7.43 4.57
CA ALA A 130 -1.39 -6.70 4.65
C ALA A 130 -2.12 -7.06 5.95
N ASN A 131 -2.89 -6.11 6.48
CA ASN A 131 -3.63 -6.30 7.73
C ASN A 131 -5.09 -5.87 7.56
N GLY A 132 -6.02 -6.75 7.92
CA GLY A 132 -7.46 -6.47 7.92
C GLY A 132 -7.92 -5.62 9.12
N ILE A 133 -7.08 -5.48 10.15
CA ILE A 133 -7.36 -4.60 11.30
C ILE A 133 -7.05 -3.16 10.86
N VAL A 134 -8.05 -2.29 10.96
CA VAL A 134 -7.90 -0.87 10.61
C VAL A 134 -6.76 -0.25 11.43
N ALA A 135 -5.84 0.45 10.78
CA ALA A 135 -4.61 1.00 11.35
C ALA A 135 -3.62 -0.02 11.96
N GLY A 136 -3.92 -1.33 11.97
CA GLY A 136 -3.11 -2.33 12.67
C GLY A 136 -1.65 -2.44 12.19
N GLY A 137 -1.35 -2.05 10.95
CA GLY A 137 0.02 -1.98 10.42
C GLY A 137 0.85 -0.83 10.99
N VAL A 138 0.20 0.24 11.46
CA VAL A 138 0.89 1.48 11.84
C VAL A 138 1.77 1.31 13.09
N PRO A 139 1.30 0.72 14.22
CA PRO A 139 2.17 0.45 15.36
C PRO A 139 3.24 -0.62 15.05
N ILE A 140 2.97 -1.55 14.13
CA ILE A 140 3.98 -2.52 13.68
C ILE A 140 5.13 -1.79 12.97
N ALA A 141 4.83 -0.77 12.16
CA ALA A 141 5.85 0.04 11.48
C ALA A 141 6.80 0.74 12.46
N VAL A 142 6.32 1.15 13.62
CA VAL A 142 7.17 1.72 14.69
C VAL A 142 8.18 0.68 15.16
N GLY A 143 7.75 -0.56 15.38
CA GLY A 143 8.65 -1.67 15.74
C GLY A 143 9.68 -1.96 14.65
N VAL A 144 9.28 -1.95 13.37
CA VAL A 144 10.19 -2.12 12.23
C VAL A 144 11.21 -0.97 12.18
N GLY A 145 10.75 0.28 12.29
CA GLY A 145 11.61 1.46 12.34
C GLY A 145 12.61 1.41 13.49
N LEU A 146 12.17 0.98 14.67
CA LEU A 146 13.06 0.78 15.82
C LEU A 146 14.13 -0.29 15.53
N SER A 147 13.72 -1.41 14.93
CA SER A 147 14.64 -2.48 14.52
C SER A 147 15.70 -1.96 13.53
N ILE A 148 15.29 -1.19 12.52
CA ILE A 148 16.20 -0.57 11.55
C ILE A 148 17.21 0.33 12.25
N LYS A 149 16.74 1.21 13.13
CA LYS A 149 17.58 2.14 13.90
C LYS A 149 18.58 1.40 14.79
N MET A 150 18.13 0.37 15.52
CA MET A 150 19.00 -0.44 16.38
C MET A 150 20.07 -1.19 15.60
N ARG A 151 19.74 -1.70 14.41
CA ARG A 151 20.68 -2.38 13.51
C ARG A 151 21.59 -1.41 12.75
N LYS A 152 21.30 -0.10 12.81
CA LYS A 152 22.07 0.94 12.12
C LYS A 152 22.16 0.72 10.61
N THR A 153 21.06 0.25 9.99
CA THR A 153 20.92 0.16 8.53
C THR A 153 20.29 1.42 7.97
N ASP A 154 20.39 1.62 6.66
CA ASP A 154 19.83 2.79 5.94
C ASP A 154 18.42 2.53 5.35
N GLN A 155 17.81 1.41 5.74
CA GLN A 155 16.48 1.01 5.31
C GLN A 155 15.42 1.96 5.86
N VAL A 156 14.26 1.95 5.20
CA VAL A 156 13.07 2.70 5.61
C VAL A 156 11.89 1.73 5.66
N CYS A 157 10.91 2.01 6.50
CA CYS A 157 9.63 1.31 6.53
C CYS A 157 8.54 2.19 5.95
N LEU A 158 7.96 1.79 4.82
CA LEU A 158 6.75 2.39 4.29
C LEU A 158 5.54 1.69 4.90
N VAL A 159 4.68 2.46 5.58
CA VAL A 159 3.40 1.96 6.06
C VAL A 159 2.24 2.69 5.41
N ILE A 160 1.27 1.93 4.92
CA ILE A 160 0.12 2.44 4.17
C ILE A 160 -1.14 2.23 5.00
N PHE A 161 -1.96 3.27 5.09
CA PHE A 161 -3.24 3.26 5.80
C PHE A 161 -4.25 4.16 5.08
N GLY A 162 -5.54 3.94 5.30
CA GLY A 162 -6.60 4.75 4.69
C GLY A 162 -6.95 5.98 5.52
N ASP A 163 -7.67 6.93 4.91
CA ASP A 163 -8.22 8.12 5.58
C ASP A 163 -9.10 7.76 6.78
N GLY A 164 -9.94 6.73 6.68
CA GLY A 164 -10.70 6.23 7.82
C GLY A 164 -9.81 5.74 8.98
N ALA A 165 -8.69 5.09 8.66
CA ALA A 165 -7.72 4.63 9.65
C ALA A 165 -7.01 5.79 10.36
N ALA A 166 -6.88 6.95 9.73
CA ALA A 166 -6.25 8.13 10.33
C ALA A 166 -6.98 8.64 11.58
N ASN A 167 -8.23 8.24 11.82
CA ASN A 167 -8.98 8.55 13.04
C ASN A 167 -8.69 7.60 14.22
N GLU A 168 -7.97 6.49 13.96
CA GLU A 168 -7.61 5.56 15.04
C GLU A 168 -6.53 6.17 15.94
N GLY A 169 -6.72 6.07 17.28
CA GLY A 169 -5.73 6.53 18.25
C GLY A 169 -4.34 5.93 18.00
N ALA A 170 -4.28 4.67 17.59
CA ALA A 170 -3.04 3.97 17.27
C ALA A 170 -2.18 4.67 16.21
N VAL A 171 -2.79 5.39 15.25
CA VAL A 171 -2.04 6.16 14.24
C VAL A 171 -1.32 7.33 14.90
N HIS A 172 -2.04 8.11 15.71
CA HIS A 172 -1.49 9.29 16.39
C HIS A 172 -0.41 8.90 17.39
N GLU A 173 -0.64 7.87 18.19
CA GLU A 173 0.31 7.33 19.15
C GLU A 173 1.59 6.84 18.46
N SER A 174 1.44 6.11 17.38
CA SER A 174 2.56 5.58 16.59
C SER A 174 3.39 6.67 15.92
N MET A 175 2.75 7.67 15.32
CA MET A 175 3.43 8.82 14.73
C MET A 175 4.21 9.60 15.79
N ASN A 176 3.61 9.81 16.98
CA ASN A 176 4.28 10.46 18.10
C ASN A 176 5.52 9.68 18.56
N MET A 177 5.41 8.36 18.72
CA MET A 177 6.55 7.51 19.09
C MET A 177 7.64 7.52 18.02
N ALA A 178 7.27 7.41 16.74
CA ALA A 178 8.23 7.43 15.65
C ALA A 178 8.98 8.77 15.59
N SER A 179 8.29 9.88 15.84
CA SER A 179 8.89 11.22 15.90
C SER A 179 9.84 11.37 17.08
N ILE A 180 9.42 11.00 18.30
CA ILE A 180 10.26 11.10 19.50
C ILE A 180 11.52 10.25 19.38
N TRP A 181 11.42 9.10 18.76
CA TRP A 181 12.53 8.17 18.61
C TRP A 181 13.28 8.36 17.29
N ASP A 182 12.90 9.33 16.47
CA ASP A 182 13.51 9.61 15.16
C ASP A 182 13.67 8.32 14.33
N LEU A 183 12.55 7.66 14.07
CA LEU A 183 12.49 6.36 13.39
C LEU A 183 12.32 6.56 11.87
N PRO A 184 12.98 5.72 11.05
CA PRO A 184 12.87 5.77 9.59
C PRO A 184 11.56 5.14 9.09
N VAL A 185 10.43 5.79 9.37
CA VAL A 185 9.10 5.34 8.94
C VAL A 185 8.46 6.40 8.05
N VAL A 186 8.02 6.00 6.88
CA VAL A 186 7.22 6.82 5.97
C VAL A 186 5.75 6.42 6.10
N TYR A 187 4.90 7.37 6.44
CA TYR A 187 3.47 7.20 6.62
C TYR A 187 2.74 7.67 5.36
N LEU A 188 2.11 6.74 4.62
CA LEU A 188 1.33 7.05 3.43
C LEU A 188 -0.17 6.85 3.71
N CYS A 189 -0.92 7.95 3.72
CA CYS A 189 -2.37 7.91 3.83
C CYS A 189 -3.01 7.89 2.44
N GLU A 190 -3.71 6.80 2.11
CA GLU A 190 -4.56 6.70 0.93
C GLU A 190 -5.92 7.32 1.22
N ASN A 191 -6.11 8.56 0.78
CA ASN A 191 -7.36 9.27 0.95
C ASN A 191 -8.32 9.02 -0.22
N ASN A 192 -9.07 7.93 -0.14
CA ASN A 192 -10.17 7.65 -1.08
C ASN A 192 -11.47 8.36 -0.71
N GLN A 193 -11.44 9.18 0.35
CA GLN A 193 -12.54 10.01 0.88
C GLN A 193 -13.71 9.24 1.51
N TYR A 194 -13.56 7.92 1.72
CA TYR A 194 -14.60 7.10 2.33
C TYR A 194 -14.01 6.04 3.28
N ALA A 195 -14.52 6.00 4.49
CA ALA A 195 -14.38 4.88 5.43
C ALA A 195 -15.64 4.02 5.35
N MET A 196 -15.65 2.99 4.50
CA MET A 196 -16.85 2.24 4.12
C MET A 196 -17.93 3.18 3.58
N SER A 197 -19.00 3.43 4.36
CA SER A 197 -20.11 4.32 4.00
C SER A 197 -19.97 5.75 4.57
N MET A 198 -18.95 6.00 5.40
CA MET A 198 -18.73 7.31 6.01
C MET A 198 -17.85 8.19 5.12
N PRO A 199 -18.39 9.27 4.54
CA PRO A 199 -17.59 10.20 3.76
C PRO A 199 -16.66 11.03 4.65
N MET A 200 -15.43 11.27 4.16
CA MET A 200 -14.37 11.97 4.88
C MET A 200 -14.81 13.29 5.54
N PRO A 201 -15.55 14.19 4.89
CA PRO A 201 -15.97 15.46 5.52
C PRO A 201 -16.89 15.31 6.74
N LYS A 202 -17.42 14.12 6.99
CA LYS A 202 -18.20 13.81 8.21
C LYS A 202 -17.35 13.15 9.29
N ALA A 203 -16.17 12.66 8.95
CA ALA A 203 -15.28 11.96 9.86
C ALA A 203 -14.14 12.86 10.36
N PHE A 204 -13.77 13.87 9.59
CA PHE A 204 -12.70 14.83 9.90
C PHE A 204 -13.24 16.26 9.94
N ASN A 205 -12.65 17.06 10.81
CA ASN A 205 -12.88 18.50 10.89
C ASN A 205 -11.60 19.25 10.49
#